data_c9b10eeae51264eae633cbb41f94b6f6
#
_entry.id   c9b10eeae51264eae633cbb41f94b6f6
#
_cell.length_a   1.000
_cell.length_b   1.000
_cell.length_c   1.000
_cell.angle_alpha   90.00
_cell.angle_beta   90.00
_cell.angle_gamma   90.00
#
_symmetry.space_group_name_H-M   'P 1'
#
loop_
_entity.id
_entity.type
_entity.pdbx_description
1 polymer ?
#
loop_
_entity_poly.entity_id
_entity_poly.type
_entity_poly.pdbx_seq_one_letter_code
_entity_poly.pdbx_strand_id
1 'polypeptide(L)'
;PLVGGTEDELGIDIKKLRVLTGLVTLDPGFKNSGSCQSGVTFLDGEKGVLKYRGYAIEDLANGANFLEVAYLLIFGELPTSAQLDKFLSDINEESIVDEDLKVILKSFPKTAHPMGVLASLTSALIAFNPSSVDVDSEEDMYKAIVTIMAKFPVIVAWTQRKVKGLPLNYSDSKLSYVDNVAKMMFKKPNSDYNLNPTITAALNKLLILHADHEQNCSTSTVRIVGSSHAGLFASISAGISALWGPLHGGANQAVIEMLEAIKADGGDTKKFMAKAKDKNLSLIHISEPTRR
;
A
#
# COMPACT_ATOMS: atom_id res chain seq x y z
N PRO A 1 -31.98 -12.15 4.20
CA PRO A 1 -31.30 -13.26 3.55
C PRO A 1 -29.86 -13.41 4.07
N LEU A 2 -29.33 -14.62 3.96
CA LEU A 2 -27.90 -14.87 4.20
C LEU A 2 -27.15 -14.77 2.87
N VAL A 3 -25.96 -14.25 2.91
CA VAL A 3 -25.02 -14.15 1.78
C VAL A 3 -23.75 -14.89 2.17
N GLY A 4 -23.35 -15.87 1.37
CA GLY A 4 -22.12 -16.63 1.60
C GLY A 4 -20.89 -15.90 1.07
N GLY A 5 -19.79 -15.96 1.81
CA GLY A 5 -18.45 -15.62 1.34
C GLY A 5 -17.79 -16.80 0.63
N THR A 6 -16.59 -16.59 0.13
CA THR A 6 -15.81 -17.61 -0.60
C THR A 6 -15.16 -18.65 0.30
N GLU A 7 -15.07 -18.40 1.61
CA GLU A 7 -14.44 -19.27 2.62
C GLU A 7 -15.46 -19.62 3.73
N ASP A 8 -16.73 -19.89 3.34
CA ASP A 8 -17.84 -20.31 4.21
C ASP A 8 -18.33 -19.28 5.23
N GLU A 9 -17.92 -18.02 5.14
CA GLU A 9 -18.45 -16.94 5.97
C GLU A 9 -19.89 -16.61 5.58
N LEU A 10 -20.74 -16.34 6.58
CA LEU A 10 -22.14 -15.99 6.36
C LEU A 10 -22.42 -14.55 6.82
N GLY A 11 -22.83 -13.70 5.89
CA GLY A 11 -23.32 -12.36 6.17
C GLY A 11 -24.84 -12.27 6.17
N ILE A 12 -25.40 -11.39 6.98
CA ILE A 12 -26.81 -11.03 6.94
C ILE A 12 -27.00 -9.86 5.98
N ASP A 13 -27.70 -10.05 4.86
CA ASP A 13 -28.05 -8.96 3.96
C ASP A 13 -29.13 -8.07 4.58
N ILE A 14 -28.74 -6.85 4.94
CA ILE A 14 -29.60 -5.85 5.58
C ILE A 14 -30.15 -4.78 4.63
N LYS A 15 -29.94 -4.90 3.31
CA LYS A 15 -30.39 -3.88 2.32
C LYS A 15 -31.87 -3.46 2.47
N LYS A 16 -32.73 -4.40 2.82
CA LYS A 16 -34.17 -4.14 2.99
C LYS A 16 -34.59 -3.86 4.44
N LEU A 17 -33.66 -3.93 5.40
CA LEU A 17 -34.00 -3.80 6.82
C LEU A 17 -34.78 -2.50 7.09
N ARG A 18 -34.24 -1.36 6.69
CA ARG A 18 -34.85 -0.04 6.93
C ARG A 18 -36.22 0.11 6.28
N VAL A 19 -36.34 -0.33 5.03
CA VAL A 19 -37.62 -0.22 4.28
C VAL A 19 -38.70 -1.09 4.91
N LEU A 20 -38.36 -2.28 5.40
CA LEU A 20 -39.33 -3.22 5.95
C LEU A 20 -39.69 -2.96 7.42
N THR A 21 -38.78 -2.36 8.19
CA THR A 21 -38.91 -2.30 9.65
C THR A 21 -38.75 -0.91 10.24
N GLY A 22 -38.24 0.06 9.47
CA GLY A 22 -37.84 1.38 9.96
C GLY A 22 -36.54 1.37 10.79
N LEU A 23 -35.97 0.20 11.07
CA LEU A 23 -34.78 0.03 11.91
C LEU A 23 -33.49 0.19 11.08
N VAL A 24 -32.42 0.58 11.76
CA VAL A 24 -31.03 0.58 11.29
C VAL A 24 -30.17 -0.26 12.21
N THR A 25 -29.03 -0.73 11.74
CA THR A 25 -28.01 -1.37 12.60
C THR A 25 -27.18 -0.33 13.31
N LEU A 26 -26.75 -0.62 14.52
CA LEU A 26 -25.80 0.21 15.29
C LEU A 26 -24.55 -0.64 15.59
N ASP A 27 -23.46 -0.34 14.91
CA ASP A 27 -22.15 -0.98 15.11
C ASP A 27 -21.06 0.10 15.05
N PRO A 28 -20.80 0.82 16.17
CA PRO A 28 -19.95 2.02 16.18
C PRO A 28 -18.51 1.78 15.72
N GLY A 29 -18.02 0.56 15.78
CA GLY A 29 -16.66 0.21 15.36
C GLY A 29 -16.62 -0.57 14.06
N PHE A 30 -17.73 -0.75 13.38
CA PHE A 30 -17.86 -1.64 12.21
C PHE A 30 -17.32 -3.06 12.47
N LYS A 31 -17.39 -3.51 13.73
CA LYS A 31 -16.79 -4.76 14.19
C LYS A 31 -17.48 -5.99 13.62
N ASN A 32 -18.81 -5.88 13.44
CA ASN A 32 -19.67 -6.96 12.98
C ASN A 32 -20.40 -6.61 11.67
N SER A 33 -19.96 -5.54 10.99
CA SER A 33 -20.60 -5.06 9.76
C SER A 33 -19.67 -5.30 8.59
N GLY A 34 -20.04 -6.23 7.70
CA GLY A 34 -19.41 -6.35 6.39
C GLY A 34 -19.80 -5.17 5.50
N SER A 35 -18.83 -4.41 5.02
CA SER A 35 -19.06 -3.25 4.15
C SER A 35 -19.21 -3.63 2.67
N CYS A 36 -18.69 -4.78 2.27
CA CYS A 36 -18.75 -5.33 0.91
C CYS A 36 -18.41 -6.82 0.88
N GLN A 37 -18.69 -7.45 -0.26
CA GLN A 37 -18.06 -8.68 -0.66
C GLN A 37 -16.82 -8.35 -1.49
N SER A 38 -15.72 -9.08 -1.27
CA SER A 38 -14.48 -8.92 -2.03
C SER A 38 -13.85 -10.28 -2.28
N GLY A 39 -13.46 -10.53 -3.52
CA GLY A 39 -12.65 -11.70 -3.91
C GLY A 39 -11.16 -11.39 -3.98
N VAL A 40 -10.69 -10.26 -3.40
CA VAL A 40 -9.29 -9.84 -3.52
C VAL A 40 -8.42 -10.56 -2.48
N THR A 41 -8.76 -10.44 -1.21
CA THR A 41 -7.93 -10.95 -0.11
C THR A 41 -8.76 -11.70 0.90
N PHE A 42 -8.25 -12.85 1.33
CA PHE A 42 -8.74 -13.59 2.49
C PHE A 42 -7.67 -13.57 3.57
N LEU A 43 -8.06 -13.19 4.79
CA LEU A 43 -7.19 -13.13 5.96
C LEU A 43 -7.86 -13.82 7.16
N ASP A 44 -7.22 -14.87 7.68
CA ASP A 44 -7.55 -15.49 8.95
C ASP A 44 -6.35 -15.35 9.91
N GLY A 45 -6.40 -14.32 10.77
CA GLY A 45 -5.32 -14.03 11.71
C GLY A 45 -5.16 -15.07 12.82
N GLU A 46 -6.20 -15.85 13.14
CA GLU A 46 -6.14 -16.91 14.15
C GLU A 46 -5.41 -18.14 13.61
N LYS A 47 -5.66 -18.49 12.36
CA LYS A 47 -4.98 -19.59 11.68
C LYS A 47 -3.69 -19.19 11.00
N GLY A 48 -3.38 -17.89 10.90
CA GLY A 48 -2.21 -17.38 10.20
C GLY A 48 -2.28 -17.62 8.68
N VAL A 49 -3.47 -17.49 8.10
CA VAL A 49 -3.70 -17.71 6.66
C VAL A 49 -3.92 -16.38 5.97
N LEU A 50 -3.16 -16.13 4.91
CA LEU A 50 -3.35 -15.00 3.99
C LEU A 50 -3.38 -15.52 2.56
N LYS A 51 -4.39 -15.13 1.78
CA LYS A 51 -4.52 -15.48 0.37
C LYS A 51 -4.83 -14.21 -0.45
N TYR A 52 -4.21 -14.08 -1.61
CA TYR A 52 -4.54 -13.07 -2.62
C TYR A 52 -5.19 -13.75 -3.82
N ARG A 53 -6.44 -13.41 -4.14
CA ARG A 53 -7.21 -14.03 -5.23
C ARG A 53 -7.20 -15.56 -5.20
N GLY A 54 -7.16 -16.15 -3.98
CA GLY A 54 -7.10 -17.60 -3.76
C GLY A 54 -5.70 -18.21 -3.69
N TYR A 55 -4.65 -17.50 -4.11
CA TYR A 55 -3.26 -17.95 -3.99
C TYR A 55 -2.74 -17.75 -2.58
N ALA A 56 -2.08 -18.76 -2.01
CA ALA A 56 -1.44 -18.63 -0.70
C ALA A 56 -0.30 -17.60 -0.75
N ILE A 57 -0.17 -16.81 0.31
CA ILE A 57 0.85 -15.76 0.36
C ILE A 57 2.27 -16.32 0.29
N GLU A 58 2.49 -17.51 0.83
CA GLU A 58 3.77 -18.21 0.81
C GLU A 58 4.22 -18.53 -0.63
N ASP A 59 3.27 -18.97 -1.47
CA ASP A 59 3.53 -19.29 -2.87
C ASP A 59 3.88 -18.02 -3.65
N LEU A 60 3.12 -16.95 -3.46
CA LEU A 60 3.38 -15.67 -4.11
C LEU A 60 4.71 -15.06 -3.66
N ALA A 61 5.00 -15.06 -2.36
CA ALA A 61 6.23 -14.48 -1.82
C ALA A 61 7.50 -15.25 -2.23
N ASN A 62 7.38 -16.54 -2.55
CA ASN A 62 8.52 -17.37 -2.96
C ASN A 62 8.62 -17.53 -4.49
N GLY A 63 7.53 -17.43 -5.22
CA GLY A 63 7.47 -17.73 -6.66
C GLY A 63 7.22 -16.56 -7.59
N ALA A 64 6.74 -15.40 -7.08
CA ALA A 64 6.37 -14.26 -7.90
C ALA A 64 7.22 -13.02 -7.61
N ASN A 65 7.25 -12.09 -8.56
CA ASN A 65 7.72 -10.74 -8.31
C ASN A 65 6.55 -9.81 -7.92
N PHE A 66 6.87 -8.66 -7.34
CA PHE A 66 5.85 -7.72 -6.85
C PHE A 66 4.92 -7.22 -7.95
N LEU A 67 5.42 -7.02 -9.18
CA LEU A 67 4.61 -6.52 -10.27
C LEU A 67 3.58 -7.57 -10.75
N GLU A 68 3.93 -8.87 -10.72
CA GLU A 68 2.98 -9.97 -10.98
C GLU A 68 1.88 -10.01 -9.93
N VAL A 69 2.23 -9.82 -8.65
CA VAL A 69 1.25 -9.79 -7.56
C VAL A 69 0.37 -8.54 -7.62
N ALA A 70 0.95 -7.38 -7.96
CA ALA A 70 0.17 -6.16 -8.19
C ALA A 70 -0.83 -6.35 -9.34
N TYR A 71 -0.41 -6.96 -10.43
CA TYR A 71 -1.28 -7.30 -11.55
C TYR A 71 -2.42 -8.25 -11.11
N LEU A 72 -2.08 -9.31 -10.38
CA LEU A 72 -3.06 -10.26 -9.82
C LEU A 72 -4.13 -9.54 -8.97
N LEU A 73 -3.71 -8.68 -8.05
CA LEU A 73 -4.63 -7.97 -7.16
C LEU A 73 -5.55 -7.00 -7.93
N ILE A 74 -5.01 -6.31 -8.93
CA ILE A 74 -5.72 -5.30 -9.71
C ILE A 74 -6.67 -5.96 -10.73
N PHE A 75 -6.17 -6.92 -11.52
CA PHE A 75 -6.91 -7.48 -12.66
C PHE A 75 -7.55 -8.84 -12.39
N GLY A 76 -7.22 -9.49 -11.26
CA GLY A 76 -7.88 -10.72 -10.81
C GLY A 76 -7.17 -12.02 -11.15
N GLU A 77 -6.21 -12.00 -12.06
CA GLU A 77 -5.46 -13.16 -12.55
C GLU A 77 -3.96 -12.86 -12.59
N LEU A 78 -3.12 -13.89 -12.45
CA LEU A 78 -1.69 -13.76 -12.71
C LEU A 78 -1.46 -13.43 -14.20
N PRO A 79 -0.55 -12.48 -14.50
CA PRO A 79 -0.32 -12.11 -15.89
C PRO A 79 0.38 -13.22 -16.69
N THR A 80 0.06 -13.33 -17.95
CA THR A 80 0.94 -13.98 -18.93
C THR A 80 2.19 -13.14 -19.12
N SER A 81 3.28 -13.71 -19.65
CA SER A 81 4.51 -12.95 -19.94
C SER A 81 4.24 -11.71 -20.79
N ALA A 82 3.41 -11.84 -21.84
CA ALA A 82 3.08 -10.71 -22.72
C ALA A 82 2.30 -9.60 -21.99
N GLN A 83 1.40 -9.96 -21.07
CA GLN A 83 0.66 -8.98 -20.25
C GLN A 83 1.57 -8.28 -19.25
N LEU A 84 2.49 -9.02 -18.63
CA LEU A 84 3.46 -8.47 -17.70
C LEU A 84 4.42 -7.50 -18.40
N ASP A 85 4.94 -7.91 -19.57
CA ASP A 85 5.84 -7.08 -20.38
C ASP A 85 5.16 -5.78 -20.81
N LYS A 86 3.90 -5.87 -21.27
CA LYS A 86 3.10 -4.69 -21.61
C LYS A 86 2.89 -3.78 -20.40
N PHE A 87 2.48 -4.33 -19.26
CA PHE A 87 2.23 -3.55 -18.05
C PHE A 87 3.50 -2.85 -17.55
N LEU A 88 4.64 -3.55 -17.60
CA LEU A 88 5.94 -2.95 -17.25
C LEU A 88 6.35 -1.86 -18.24
N SER A 89 6.11 -2.05 -19.54
CA SER A 89 6.38 -1.00 -20.58
C SER A 89 5.54 0.24 -20.32
N ASP A 90 4.25 0.09 -20.11
CA ASP A 90 3.33 1.20 -19.84
C ASP A 90 3.76 1.97 -18.58
N ILE A 91 4.14 1.25 -17.50
CA ILE A 91 4.67 1.85 -16.26
C ILE A 91 5.96 2.62 -16.53
N ASN A 92 6.88 2.07 -17.32
CA ASN A 92 8.14 2.72 -17.64
C ASN A 92 7.93 4.00 -18.46
N GLU A 93 7.03 4.00 -19.42
CA GLU A 93 6.67 5.17 -20.21
C GLU A 93 6.09 6.29 -19.33
N GLU A 94 5.24 5.95 -18.37
CA GLU A 94 4.62 6.88 -17.43
C GLU A 94 5.52 7.27 -16.23
N SER A 95 6.72 6.69 -16.10
CA SER A 95 7.60 6.92 -14.94
C SER A 95 8.25 8.32 -14.91
N ILE A 96 8.13 9.08 -15.98
CA ILE A 96 8.60 10.49 -16.04
C ILE A 96 7.61 11.35 -15.25
N VAL A 97 8.11 11.97 -14.20
CA VAL A 97 7.34 12.87 -13.33
C VAL A 97 7.53 14.30 -13.80
N ASP A 98 6.43 15.06 -13.86
CA ASP A 98 6.46 16.47 -14.21
C ASP A 98 7.39 17.25 -13.28
N GLU A 99 8.22 18.13 -13.86
CA GLU A 99 9.19 18.92 -13.11
C GLU A 99 8.53 19.87 -12.09
N ASP A 100 7.30 20.34 -12.35
CA ASP A 100 6.56 21.18 -11.42
C ASP A 100 6.16 20.41 -10.14
N LEU A 101 6.02 19.09 -10.18
CA LEU A 101 5.85 18.29 -8.99
C LEU A 101 7.04 18.40 -8.03
N LYS A 102 8.26 18.61 -8.56
CA LYS A 102 9.45 18.91 -7.73
C LYS A 102 9.36 20.28 -7.03
N VAL A 103 8.72 21.26 -7.67
CA VAL A 103 8.49 22.56 -7.05
C VAL A 103 7.60 22.41 -5.83
N ILE A 104 6.51 21.65 -5.98
CA ILE A 104 5.62 21.32 -4.85
C ILE A 104 6.39 20.55 -3.77
N LEU A 105 7.16 19.52 -4.14
CA LEU A 105 7.99 18.80 -3.17
C LEU A 105 8.97 19.74 -2.44
N LYS A 106 9.62 20.65 -3.15
CA LYS A 106 10.60 21.59 -2.57
C LYS A 106 9.96 22.55 -1.56
N SER A 107 8.69 22.91 -1.71
CA SER A 107 7.98 23.83 -0.81
C SER A 107 7.74 23.25 0.59
N PHE A 108 7.70 21.93 0.75
CA PHE A 108 7.58 21.34 2.08
C PHE A 108 8.83 21.60 2.95
N PRO A 109 8.70 21.82 4.25
CA PRO A 109 9.85 21.89 5.14
C PRO A 109 10.58 20.54 5.23
N LYS A 110 11.87 20.54 5.53
CA LYS A 110 12.66 19.29 5.69
C LYS A 110 12.16 18.40 6.82
N THR A 111 11.46 18.99 7.77
CA THR A 111 10.84 18.31 8.93
C THR A 111 9.45 17.77 8.64
N ALA A 112 8.92 17.97 7.42
CA ALA A 112 7.62 17.46 7.06
C ALA A 112 7.60 15.92 7.14
N HIS A 113 6.54 15.39 7.74
CA HIS A 113 6.37 13.93 7.83
C HIS A 113 6.21 13.33 6.43
N PRO A 114 6.96 12.27 6.06
CA PRO A 114 6.93 11.70 4.72
C PRO A 114 5.54 11.29 4.24
N MET A 115 4.69 10.76 5.12
CA MET A 115 3.33 10.37 4.76
C MET A 115 2.45 11.56 4.36
N GLY A 116 2.57 12.70 5.05
CA GLY A 116 1.87 13.94 4.69
C GLY A 116 2.32 14.49 3.33
N VAL A 117 3.62 14.44 3.05
CA VAL A 117 4.18 14.80 1.74
C VAL A 117 3.64 13.88 0.66
N LEU A 118 3.65 12.56 0.91
CA LEU A 118 3.18 11.55 -0.02
C LEU A 118 1.70 11.73 -0.36
N ALA A 119 0.83 11.91 0.64
CA ALA A 119 -0.60 12.17 0.43
C ALA A 119 -0.83 13.43 -0.42
N SER A 120 -0.11 14.52 -0.11
CA SER A 120 -0.23 15.78 -0.83
C SER A 120 0.23 15.67 -2.29
N LEU A 121 1.36 15.02 -2.55
CA LEU A 121 1.87 14.84 -3.92
C LEU A 121 0.99 13.88 -4.72
N THR A 122 0.44 12.84 -4.09
CA THR A 122 -0.52 11.93 -4.75
C THR A 122 -1.79 12.67 -5.14
N SER A 123 -2.31 13.54 -4.27
CA SER A 123 -3.45 14.41 -4.61
C SER A 123 -3.10 15.39 -5.74
N ALA A 124 -1.89 15.95 -5.75
CA ALA A 124 -1.45 16.86 -6.79
C ALA A 124 -1.42 16.20 -8.19
N LEU A 125 -1.25 14.88 -8.28
CA LEU A 125 -1.28 14.16 -9.56
C LEU A 125 -2.59 14.37 -10.33
N ILE A 126 -3.70 14.71 -9.67
CA ILE A 126 -4.98 15.05 -10.33
C ILE A 126 -4.78 16.20 -11.32
N ALA A 127 -4.06 17.24 -10.92
CA ALA A 127 -3.82 18.41 -11.76
C ALA A 127 -2.92 18.13 -12.96
N PHE A 128 -2.02 17.15 -12.83
CA PHE A 128 -1.08 16.76 -13.89
C PHE A 128 -1.62 15.66 -14.82
N ASN A 129 -2.75 15.03 -14.46
CA ASN A 129 -3.35 13.92 -15.23
C ASN A 129 -4.88 14.12 -15.38
N PRO A 130 -5.33 15.20 -16.00
CA PRO A 130 -6.76 15.54 -16.08
C PRO A 130 -7.58 14.54 -16.90
N SER A 131 -6.97 13.75 -17.78
CA SER A 131 -7.64 12.75 -18.61
C SER A 131 -7.84 11.38 -17.92
N SER A 132 -7.42 11.23 -16.67
CA SER A 132 -7.48 9.95 -15.94
C SER A 132 -8.47 10.02 -14.76
N VAL A 133 -9.60 10.71 -14.95
CA VAL A 133 -10.54 10.98 -13.85
C VAL A 133 -11.89 10.27 -14.00
N ASP A 134 -12.23 9.76 -15.18
CA ASP A 134 -13.49 9.05 -15.40
C ASP A 134 -13.38 7.61 -14.88
N VAL A 135 -14.03 7.36 -13.74
CA VAL A 135 -14.04 6.04 -13.09
C VAL A 135 -14.93 5.02 -13.78
N ASP A 136 -15.80 5.44 -14.70
CA ASP A 136 -16.67 4.57 -15.47
C ASP A 136 -16.02 4.14 -16.80
N SER A 137 -14.88 4.76 -17.17
CA SER A 137 -14.08 4.42 -18.34
C SER A 137 -12.97 3.43 -17.95
N GLU A 138 -13.01 2.21 -18.48
CA GLU A 138 -11.95 1.20 -18.26
C GLU A 138 -10.60 1.71 -18.76
N GLU A 139 -10.56 2.47 -19.85
CA GLU A 139 -9.33 3.04 -20.41
C GLU A 139 -8.74 4.09 -19.47
N ASP A 140 -9.54 5.01 -18.93
CA ASP A 140 -9.07 6.03 -18.00
C ASP A 140 -8.66 5.44 -16.67
N MET A 141 -9.39 4.42 -16.18
CA MET A 141 -8.99 3.67 -14.99
C MET A 141 -7.67 2.94 -15.19
N TYR A 142 -7.46 2.31 -16.34
CA TYR A 142 -6.17 1.68 -16.64
C TYR A 142 -5.03 2.71 -16.66
N LYS A 143 -5.23 3.86 -17.32
CA LYS A 143 -4.25 4.97 -17.33
C LYS A 143 -3.95 5.46 -15.92
N ALA A 144 -4.98 5.66 -15.08
CA ALA A 144 -4.80 6.08 -13.69
C ALA A 144 -4.01 5.06 -12.88
N ILE A 145 -4.29 3.76 -13.04
CA ILE A 145 -3.55 2.67 -12.39
C ILE A 145 -2.08 2.69 -12.80
N VAL A 146 -1.80 2.73 -14.11
CA VAL A 146 -0.43 2.77 -14.65
C VAL A 146 0.30 4.00 -14.13
N THR A 147 -0.35 5.17 -14.17
CA THR A 147 0.24 6.42 -13.67
C THR A 147 0.60 6.34 -12.19
N ILE A 148 -0.27 5.77 -11.35
CA ILE A 148 0.03 5.60 -9.91
C ILE A 148 1.18 4.63 -9.72
N MET A 149 1.13 3.47 -10.37
CA MET A 149 2.20 2.47 -10.28
C MET A 149 3.55 3.02 -10.73
N ALA A 150 3.56 3.91 -11.72
CA ALA A 150 4.76 4.54 -12.25
C ALA A 150 5.31 5.67 -11.37
N LYS A 151 4.44 6.58 -10.96
CA LYS A 151 4.86 7.84 -10.31
C LYS A 151 5.00 7.70 -8.79
N PHE A 152 4.25 6.82 -8.17
CA PHE A 152 4.28 6.63 -6.71
C PHE A 152 5.68 6.24 -6.17
N PRO A 153 6.40 5.26 -6.76
CA PRO A 153 7.76 4.94 -6.35
C PRO A 153 8.73 6.13 -6.47
N VAL A 154 8.57 6.94 -7.51
CA VAL A 154 9.39 8.15 -7.72
C VAL A 154 9.11 9.16 -6.61
N ILE A 155 7.85 9.43 -6.30
CA ILE A 155 7.42 10.34 -5.23
C ILE A 155 7.96 9.87 -3.87
N VAL A 156 7.86 8.58 -3.55
CA VAL A 156 8.40 7.99 -2.32
C VAL A 156 9.91 8.19 -2.23
N ALA A 157 10.64 7.85 -3.29
CA ALA A 157 12.08 8.00 -3.33
C ALA A 157 12.51 9.47 -3.22
N TRP A 158 11.84 10.36 -3.91
CA TRP A 158 12.12 11.80 -3.86
C TRP A 158 11.84 12.39 -2.47
N THR A 159 10.75 11.97 -1.83
CA THR A 159 10.40 12.39 -0.47
C THR A 159 11.49 11.97 0.52
N GLN A 160 11.91 10.70 0.47
CA GLN A 160 12.99 10.20 1.32
C GLN A 160 14.31 10.96 1.09
N ARG A 161 14.67 11.17 -0.19
CA ARG A 161 15.91 11.86 -0.55
C ARG A 161 15.92 13.31 -0.13
N LYS A 162 14.77 13.99 -0.22
CA LYS A 162 14.62 15.35 0.29
C LYS A 162 14.86 15.44 1.79
N VAL A 163 14.25 14.54 2.58
CA VAL A 163 14.47 14.49 4.04
C VAL A 163 15.95 14.32 4.36
N LYS A 164 16.66 13.47 3.59
CA LYS A 164 18.10 13.21 3.75
C LYS A 164 19.00 14.29 3.14
N GLY A 165 18.45 15.29 2.46
CA GLY A 165 19.23 16.33 1.78
C GLY A 165 20.04 15.81 0.58
N LEU A 166 19.60 14.73 -0.06
CA LEU A 166 20.26 14.11 -1.20
C LEU A 166 19.66 14.58 -2.53
N PRO A 167 20.45 14.61 -3.62
CA PRO A 167 19.92 14.86 -4.96
C PRO A 167 18.86 13.82 -5.33
N LEU A 168 17.85 14.22 -6.12
CA LEU A 168 16.81 13.32 -6.58
C LEU A 168 17.35 12.37 -7.65
N ASN A 169 16.96 11.10 -7.58
CA ASN A 169 17.22 10.11 -8.61
C ASN A 169 15.94 9.89 -9.42
N TYR A 170 16.12 9.51 -10.68
CA TYR A 170 15.04 9.20 -11.61
C TYR A 170 14.96 7.70 -11.86
N SER A 171 13.84 7.27 -12.39
CA SER A 171 13.64 5.90 -12.85
C SER A 171 14.59 5.51 -13.96
N ASP A 172 14.82 4.22 -14.11
CA ASP A 172 15.65 3.62 -15.14
C ASP A 172 14.89 2.43 -15.74
N SER A 173 14.42 2.61 -16.97
CA SER A 173 13.61 1.61 -17.68
C SER A 173 14.32 0.27 -17.97
N LYS A 174 15.62 0.18 -17.71
CA LYS A 174 16.41 -1.05 -17.89
C LYS A 174 16.36 -1.98 -16.68
N LEU A 175 15.80 -1.50 -15.56
CA LEU A 175 15.72 -2.25 -14.31
C LEU A 175 14.33 -2.84 -14.11
N SER A 176 14.27 -3.91 -13.33
CA SER A 176 12.99 -4.40 -12.82
C SER A 176 12.32 -3.32 -11.94
N TYR A 177 11.02 -3.45 -11.73
CA TYR A 177 10.25 -2.50 -10.91
C TYR A 177 10.88 -2.30 -9.51
N VAL A 178 11.18 -3.40 -8.81
CA VAL A 178 11.73 -3.35 -7.45
C VAL A 178 13.18 -2.84 -7.43
N ASP A 179 13.99 -3.24 -8.41
CA ASP A 179 15.35 -2.74 -8.55
C ASP A 179 15.38 -1.23 -8.80
N ASN A 180 14.42 -0.74 -9.58
CA ASN A 180 14.28 0.67 -9.89
C ASN A 180 13.93 1.47 -8.62
N VAL A 181 12.98 0.98 -7.82
CA VAL A 181 12.65 1.57 -6.50
C VAL A 181 13.89 1.63 -5.61
N ALA A 182 14.61 0.52 -5.47
CA ALA A 182 15.81 0.46 -4.65
C ALA A 182 16.90 1.43 -5.14
N LYS A 183 17.13 1.49 -6.45
CA LYS A 183 18.09 2.44 -7.05
C LYS A 183 17.71 3.89 -6.78
N MET A 184 16.45 4.25 -7.01
CA MET A 184 15.98 5.62 -6.78
C MET A 184 16.17 6.05 -5.32
N MET A 185 15.89 5.16 -4.38
CA MET A 185 16.02 5.45 -2.94
C MET A 185 17.47 5.49 -2.47
N PHE A 186 18.30 4.53 -2.86
CA PHE A 186 19.57 4.25 -2.18
C PHE A 186 20.83 4.61 -2.96
N LYS A 187 20.76 4.86 -4.27
CA LYS A 187 21.94 5.30 -5.05
C LYS A 187 22.49 6.61 -4.50
N LYS A 188 23.76 6.58 -4.07
CA LYS A 188 24.47 7.78 -3.61
C LYS A 188 24.96 8.59 -4.80
N PRO A 189 25.09 9.93 -4.68
CA PRO A 189 25.77 10.75 -5.67
C PRO A 189 27.23 10.27 -5.88
N ASN A 190 27.69 10.35 -7.11
CA ASN A 190 29.07 10.00 -7.47
C ASN A 190 29.52 8.58 -7.10
N SER A 191 28.59 7.65 -7.01
CA SER A 191 28.92 6.23 -6.83
C SER A 191 28.14 5.38 -7.83
N ASP A 192 28.79 4.30 -8.27
CA ASP A 192 28.08 3.24 -8.94
C ASP A 192 27.13 2.58 -7.94
N TYR A 193 25.91 2.30 -8.40
CA TYR A 193 24.95 1.57 -7.59
C TYR A 193 24.91 0.12 -8.05
N ASN A 194 25.56 -0.73 -7.30
CA ASN A 194 25.48 -2.17 -7.48
C ASN A 194 24.30 -2.68 -6.68
N LEU A 195 23.28 -3.17 -7.36
CA LEU A 195 22.13 -3.82 -6.75
C LEU A 195 22.60 -5.06 -5.98
N ASN A 196 22.27 -5.12 -4.70
CA ASN A 196 22.52 -6.33 -3.91
C ASN A 196 21.32 -7.27 -4.11
N PRO A 197 21.50 -8.44 -4.76
CA PRO A 197 20.38 -9.34 -5.06
C PRO A 197 19.61 -9.77 -3.81
N THR A 198 20.29 -9.94 -2.69
CA THR A 198 19.63 -10.31 -1.43
C THR A 198 18.72 -9.19 -0.91
N ILE A 199 19.16 -7.94 -1.01
CA ILE A 199 18.36 -6.79 -0.57
C ILE A 199 17.15 -6.63 -1.51
N THR A 200 17.35 -6.74 -2.82
CA THR A 200 16.27 -6.65 -3.79
C THR A 200 15.23 -7.76 -3.59
N ALA A 201 15.68 -9.00 -3.38
CA ALA A 201 14.79 -10.12 -3.10
C ALA A 201 14.01 -9.92 -1.80
N ALA A 202 14.66 -9.41 -0.75
CA ALA A 202 13.98 -9.09 0.51
C ALA A 202 12.95 -7.98 0.33
N LEU A 203 13.30 -6.91 -0.41
CA LEU A 203 12.37 -5.81 -0.71
C LEU A 203 11.17 -6.30 -1.53
N ASN A 204 11.39 -7.16 -2.53
CA ASN A 204 10.33 -7.78 -3.31
C ASN A 204 9.34 -8.52 -2.41
N LYS A 205 9.84 -9.37 -1.52
CA LYS A 205 9.00 -10.11 -0.55
C LYS A 205 8.25 -9.17 0.39
N LEU A 206 8.90 -8.15 0.90
CA LEU A 206 8.27 -7.15 1.78
C LEU A 206 7.12 -6.43 1.06
N LEU A 207 7.30 -6.03 -0.18
CA LEU A 207 6.24 -5.38 -0.97
C LEU A 207 5.07 -6.34 -1.22
N ILE A 208 5.33 -7.62 -1.52
CA ILE A 208 4.28 -8.63 -1.70
C ILE A 208 3.50 -8.83 -0.40
N LEU A 209 4.19 -9.00 0.73
CA LEU A 209 3.57 -9.24 2.03
C LEU A 209 2.76 -8.04 2.55
N HIS A 210 3.01 -6.84 2.04
CA HIS A 210 2.30 -5.60 2.42
C HIS A 210 1.33 -5.09 1.34
N ALA A 211 1.12 -5.85 0.26
CA ALA A 211 0.35 -5.38 -0.88
C ALA A 211 -1.14 -5.16 -0.55
N ASP A 212 -1.74 -6.04 0.25
CA ASP A 212 -3.12 -5.89 0.72
C ASP A 212 -3.35 -6.57 2.06
N HIS A 213 -4.23 -6.00 2.87
CA HIS A 213 -4.64 -6.52 4.18
C HIS A 213 -6.16 -6.39 4.35
N GLU A 214 -6.93 -6.82 3.35
CA GLU A 214 -8.39 -6.88 3.42
C GLU A 214 -9.06 -5.49 3.57
N GLN A 215 -10.20 -5.43 4.29
CA GLN A 215 -10.97 -4.20 4.53
C GLN A 215 -10.42 -3.40 5.73
N ASN A 216 -9.15 -3.05 5.68
CA ASN A 216 -8.53 -2.15 6.65
C ASN A 216 -9.04 -0.71 6.51
N CYS A 217 -8.57 0.18 7.39
CA CYS A 217 -8.97 1.59 7.40
C CYS A 217 -8.67 2.31 6.07
N SER A 218 -7.52 2.05 5.43
CA SER A 218 -7.17 2.65 4.15
C SER A 218 -8.08 2.16 3.03
N THR A 219 -8.30 0.86 2.92
CA THR A 219 -9.19 0.26 1.91
C THR A 219 -10.61 0.79 2.06
N SER A 220 -11.13 0.84 3.28
CA SER A 220 -12.46 1.40 3.57
C SER A 220 -12.55 2.87 3.20
N THR A 221 -11.50 3.66 3.48
CA THR A 221 -11.43 5.10 3.13
C THR A 221 -11.40 5.29 1.61
N VAL A 222 -10.56 4.54 0.89
CA VAL A 222 -10.50 4.57 -0.58
C VAL A 222 -11.87 4.28 -1.19
N ARG A 223 -12.56 3.26 -0.67
CA ARG A 223 -13.91 2.90 -1.14
C ARG A 223 -14.95 3.98 -0.88
N ILE A 224 -14.91 4.59 0.32
CA ILE A 224 -15.86 5.67 0.68
C ILE A 224 -15.62 6.88 -0.24
N VAL A 225 -14.39 7.33 -0.42
CA VAL A 225 -14.08 8.45 -1.33
C VAL A 225 -14.39 8.09 -2.77
N GLY A 226 -14.00 6.88 -3.21
CA GLY A 226 -14.29 6.39 -4.57
C GLY A 226 -15.78 6.32 -4.89
N SER A 227 -16.65 6.07 -3.90
CA SER A 227 -18.10 6.04 -4.10
C SER A 227 -18.70 7.39 -4.51
N SER A 228 -17.95 8.48 -4.36
CA SER A 228 -18.33 9.80 -4.84
C SER A 228 -17.88 10.10 -6.29
N HIS A 229 -17.25 9.13 -6.96
CA HIS A 229 -16.62 9.27 -8.28
C HIS A 229 -15.49 10.35 -8.29
N ALA A 230 -14.83 10.59 -7.15
CA ALA A 230 -13.75 11.57 -7.04
C ALA A 230 -12.45 11.20 -7.80
N GLY A 231 -12.41 10.03 -8.43
CA GLY A 231 -11.27 9.52 -9.17
C GLY A 231 -10.23 8.81 -8.28
N LEU A 232 -9.34 8.07 -8.94
CA LEU A 232 -8.42 7.16 -8.26
C LEU A 232 -7.36 7.90 -7.43
N PHE A 233 -6.80 9.00 -7.95
CA PHE A 233 -5.77 9.77 -7.25
C PHE A 233 -6.29 10.36 -5.92
N ALA A 234 -7.51 10.94 -5.93
CA ALA A 234 -8.12 11.48 -4.72
C ALA A 234 -8.40 10.37 -3.70
N SER A 235 -8.94 9.25 -4.16
CA SER A 235 -9.27 8.11 -3.32
C SER A 235 -8.02 7.52 -2.65
N ILE A 236 -6.94 7.34 -3.40
CA ILE A 236 -5.66 6.82 -2.87
C ILE A 236 -5.00 7.83 -1.94
N SER A 237 -5.02 9.14 -2.24
CA SER A 237 -4.52 10.17 -1.33
C SER A 237 -5.23 10.12 0.03
N ALA A 238 -6.55 9.93 0.03
CA ALA A 238 -7.33 9.75 1.26
C ALA A 238 -6.93 8.46 2.01
N GLY A 239 -6.72 7.35 1.28
CA GLY A 239 -6.21 6.10 1.85
C GLY A 239 -4.82 6.25 2.49
N ILE A 240 -3.91 7.01 1.86
CA ILE A 240 -2.59 7.32 2.43
C ILE A 240 -2.74 8.14 3.72
N SER A 241 -3.68 9.09 3.74
CA SER A 241 -3.96 9.88 4.95
C SER A 241 -4.50 9.00 6.08
N ALA A 242 -5.36 8.03 5.78
CA ALA A 242 -5.83 7.04 6.74
C ALA A 242 -4.67 6.14 7.23
N LEU A 243 -3.79 5.71 6.32
CA LEU A 243 -2.63 4.88 6.65
C LEU A 243 -1.66 5.59 7.61
N TRP A 244 -1.57 6.91 7.55
CA TRP A 244 -0.71 7.69 8.45
C TRP A 244 -1.16 7.65 9.91
N GLY A 245 -2.39 7.26 10.19
CA GLY A 245 -2.91 7.19 11.56
C GLY A 245 -2.10 6.24 12.46
N PRO A 246 -1.86 6.61 13.74
CA PRO A 246 -1.06 5.80 14.67
C PRO A 246 -1.68 4.42 14.98
N LEU A 247 -2.99 4.29 14.82
CA LEU A 247 -3.72 3.03 15.01
C LEU A 247 -3.84 2.20 13.72
N HIS A 248 -3.14 2.59 12.65
CA HIS A 248 -3.11 1.89 11.37
C HIS A 248 -1.64 1.67 10.93
N GLY A 249 -1.13 2.43 9.97
CA GLY A 249 0.24 2.27 9.48
C GLY A 249 1.35 2.72 10.45
N GLY A 250 1.01 3.39 11.54
CA GLY A 250 1.95 3.74 12.61
C GLY A 250 2.65 2.55 13.26
N ALA A 251 2.09 1.35 13.14
CA ALA A 251 2.72 0.12 13.61
C ALA A 251 4.09 -0.14 12.95
N ASN A 252 4.22 0.08 11.65
CA ASN A 252 5.48 -0.10 10.93
C ASN A 252 6.56 0.90 11.39
N GLN A 253 6.17 2.14 11.68
CA GLN A 253 7.07 3.14 12.26
C GLN A 253 7.54 2.69 13.65
N ALA A 254 6.64 2.22 14.50
CA ALA A 254 6.97 1.72 15.84
C ALA A 254 7.94 0.52 15.80
N VAL A 255 7.83 -0.36 14.81
CA VAL A 255 8.80 -1.44 14.59
C VAL A 255 10.19 -0.91 14.28
N ILE A 256 10.30 0.08 13.38
CA ILE A 256 11.59 0.69 13.04
C ILE A 256 12.20 1.38 14.27
N GLU A 257 11.41 2.16 15.01
CA GLU A 257 11.85 2.82 16.25
C GLU A 257 12.32 1.80 17.29
N MET A 258 11.62 0.67 17.42
CA MET A 258 12.04 -0.43 18.28
C MET A 258 13.37 -1.04 17.83
N LEU A 259 13.56 -1.28 16.54
CA LEU A 259 14.82 -1.82 15.98
C LEU A 259 15.99 -0.84 16.18
N GLU A 260 15.74 0.45 16.01
CA GLU A 260 16.73 1.48 16.29
C GLU A 260 17.10 1.54 17.78
N ALA A 261 16.11 1.41 18.67
CA ALA A 261 16.34 1.34 20.12
C ALA A 261 17.14 0.09 20.52
N ILE A 262 16.85 -1.07 19.93
CA ILE A 262 17.64 -2.30 20.12
C ILE A 262 19.08 -2.07 19.69
N LYS A 263 19.29 -1.47 18.53
CA LYS A 263 20.63 -1.16 18.02
C LYS A 263 21.38 -0.18 18.92
N ALA A 264 20.71 0.85 19.43
CA ALA A 264 21.29 1.84 20.35
C ALA A 264 21.65 1.24 21.72
N ASP A 265 20.92 0.23 22.18
CA ASP A 265 21.14 -0.52 23.44
C ASP A 265 22.22 -1.63 23.29
N GLY A 266 23.00 -1.64 22.20
CA GLY A 266 24.06 -2.60 21.96
C GLY A 266 23.63 -3.91 21.31
N GLY A 267 22.37 -4.02 20.84
CA GLY A 267 21.84 -5.17 20.10
C GLY A 267 21.31 -6.31 20.99
N ASP A 268 21.03 -6.07 22.28
CA ASP A 268 20.48 -7.08 23.18
C ASP A 268 19.00 -7.37 22.88
N THR A 269 18.78 -8.25 21.91
CA THR A 269 17.45 -8.70 21.50
C THR A 269 16.72 -9.44 22.62
N LYS A 270 17.41 -10.11 23.54
CA LYS A 270 16.78 -10.87 24.64
C LYS A 270 16.06 -9.95 25.62
N LYS A 271 16.65 -8.81 25.92
CA LYS A 271 16.05 -7.77 26.77
C LYS A 271 14.76 -7.24 26.18
N PHE A 272 14.75 -6.98 24.85
CA PHE A 272 13.57 -6.49 24.16
C PHE A 272 12.49 -7.56 23.97
N MET A 273 12.88 -8.82 23.73
CA MET A 273 11.95 -9.96 23.73
C MET A 273 11.30 -10.18 25.09
N ALA A 274 12.02 -10.00 26.20
CA ALA A 274 11.45 -10.08 27.53
C ALA A 274 10.42 -8.96 27.75
N LYS A 275 10.72 -7.72 27.33
CA LYS A 275 9.75 -6.62 27.37
C LYS A 275 8.52 -6.88 26.49
N ALA A 276 8.69 -7.44 25.29
CA ALA A 276 7.57 -7.75 24.41
C ALA A 276 6.64 -8.85 24.96
N LYS A 277 7.17 -9.75 25.79
CA LYS A 277 6.38 -10.79 26.48
C LYS A 277 5.69 -10.30 27.74
N ASP A 278 6.05 -9.13 28.24
CA ASP A 278 5.37 -8.53 29.39
C ASP A 278 4.04 -7.92 28.93
N LYS A 279 2.94 -8.56 29.28
CA LYS A 279 1.57 -8.14 28.93
C LYS A 279 1.18 -6.75 29.44
N ASN A 280 1.93 -6.19 30.39
CA ASN A 280 1.73 -4.83 30.90
C ASN A 280 2.42 -3.76 30.05
N LEU A 281 3.32 -4.15 29.15
CA LEU A 281 3.98 -3.26 28.20
C LEU A 281 3.26 -3.35 26.86
N SER A 282 2.61 -2.31 26.46
CA SER A 282 1.76 -2.15 25.27
C SER A 282 2.53 -2.26 23.93
N LEU A 283 3.55 -3.10 23.83
CA LEU A 283 4.22 -3.45 22.57
C LEU A 283 3.38 -4.42 21.69
N ILE A 284 2.26 -4.90 22.22
CA ILE A 284 1.38 -5.88 21.54
C ILE A 284 0.44 -5.20 20.51
N HIS A 285 0.41 -3.87 20.45
CA HIS A 285 -0.40 -3.13 19.47
C HIS A 285 0.38 -2.75 18.20
N ILE A 286 1.42 -3.52 17.86
CA ILE A 286 2.17 -3.35 16.61
C ILE A 286 1.42 -3.94 15.40
N SER A 287 0.42 -4.79 15.61
CA SER A 287 -0.51 -5.16 14.56
C SER A 287 -1.73 -4.24 14.62
N GLU A 288 -2.22 -3.81 13.47
CA GLU A 288 -3.58 -3.29 13.38
C GLU A 288 -4.49 -4.11 14.29
N PRO A 289 -5.39 -3.48 15.05
CA PRO A 289 -6.40 -4.26 15.70
C PRO A 289 -7.15 -4.97 14.59
N THR A 290 -6.75 -6.21 14.34
CA THR A 290 -7.54 -7.11 13.53
C THR A 290 -8.94 -7.01 14.09
N ARG A 291 -9.89 -6.65 13.24
CA ARG A 291 -11.29 -6.63 13.60
C ARG A 291 -11.59 -8.02 14.19
N ARG A 292 -11.69 -8.08 15.51
CA ARG A 292 -12.19 -9.26 16.22
C ARG A 292 -13.67 -9.30 16.08
#